data_82fed1c8646597b9d32ebfd4dfc5116b
#
_entry.id   82fed1c8646597b9d32ebfd4dfc5116b
#
_cell.length_a   1.000
_cell.length_b   1.000
_cell.length_c   1.000
_cell.angle_alpha   90.00
_cell.angle_beta   90.00
_cell.angle_gamma   90.00
#
_symmetry.space_group_name_H-M   'P 1'
#
loop_
_entity.id
_entity.type
_entity.pdbx_description
1 polymer ?
#
loop_
_entity_poly.entity_id
_entity_poly.type
_entity_poly.pdbx_seq_one_letter_code
_entity_poly.pdbx_strand_id
1 'polypeptide(L)'
;MKEYLFLLRGGKPVTDKTEAEKKAEMQAWGAYMGSLGEKGQFVGGLPLVSGGMVVTPEGLKSEPVNSGKEGIVGGYLIIKAENQQKAAELAKACPHIANEGNIEVREIAPMPAM
;
A
#
# COMPACT_ATOMS: atom_id res chain seq x y z
N MET A 1 -2.36 -12.97 15.69
CA MET A 1 -1.53 -12.38 14.63
C MET A 1 -1.38 -10.89 14.85
N LYS A 2 -0.27 -10.35 14.37
CA LYS A 2 -0.01 -8.92 14.43
C LYS A 2 -0.54 -8.23 13.17
N GLU A 3 -0.74 -6.94 13.26
CA GLU A 3 -1.15 -6.14 12.11
C GLU A 3 0.04 -5.41 11.50
N TYR A 4 0.05 -5.32 10.18
CA TYR A 4 1.11 -4.67 9.43
C TYR A 4 0.52 -3.70 8.42
N LEU A 5 1.18 -2.57 8.25
CA LEU A 5 0.82 -1.57 7.27
C LEU A 5 1.73 -1.74 6.06
N PHE A 6 1.12 -1.84 4.89
CA PHE A 6 1.84 -1.82 3.63
C PHE A 6 1.65 -0.44 3.02
N LEU A 7 2.75 0.29 2.89
CA LEU A 7 2.75 1.57 2.18
C LEU A 7 3.15 1.30 0.74
N LEU A 8 2.24 1.54 -0.18
CA LEU A 8 2.45 1.28 -1.61
C LEU A 8 3.08 2.52 -2.23
N ARG A 9 4.36 2.41 -2.60
CA ARG A 9 5.13 3.55 -3.11
C ARG A 9 5.52 3.34 -4.56
N GLY A 10 5.54 4.43 -5.32
CA GLY A 10 5.95 4.39 -6.71
C GLY A 10 4.99 3.61 -7.58
N GLY A 11 5.54 2.86 -8.51
CA GLY A 11 4.75 2.10 -9.46
C GLY A 11 4.62 2.84 -10.79
N LYS A 12 4.21 2.10 -11.82
CA LYS A 12 4.03 2.65 -13.14
C LYS A 12 2.85 3.62 -13.15
N PRO A 13 3.01 4.85 -13.65
CA PRO A 13 1.91 5.82 -13.67
C PRO A 13 0.72 5.32 -14.49
N VAL A 14 -0.48 5.68 -14.04
CA VAL A 14 -1.72 5.32 -14.75
C VAL A 14 -1.69 5.79 -16.20
N THR A 15 -1.10 6.95 -16.45
CA THR A 15 -1.00 7.53 -17.80
C THR A 15 -0.14 6.68 -18.75
N ASP A 16 0.72 5.83 -18.21
CA ASP A 16 1.61 4.97 -19.00
C ASP A 16 1.03 3.56 -19.20
N LYS A 17 -0.20 3.33 -18.75
CA LYS A 17 -0.85 2.01 -18.86
C LYS A 17 -1.90 2.01 -19.95
N THR A 18 -1.95 0.89 -20.70
CA THR A 18 -3.02 0.67 -21.66
C THR A 18 -4.29 0.24 -20.91
N GLU A 19 -5.43 0.28 -21.58
CA GLU A 19 -6.68 -0.18 -20.99
C GLU A 19 -6.62 -1.65 -20.61
N ALA A 20 -5.95 -2.46 -21.44
CA ALA A 20 -5.76 -3.88 -21.15
C ALA A 20 -4.93 -4.08 -19.89
N GLU A 21 -3.86 -3.28 -19.71
CA GLU A 21 -3.02 -3.35 -18.52
C GLU A 21 -3.80 -2.94 -17.26
N LYS A 22 -4.61 -1.90 -17.34
CA LYS A 22 -5.44 -1.45 -16.22
C LYS A 22 -6.44 -2.52 -15.80
N LYS A 23 -7.06 -3.18 -16.78
CA LYS A 23 -8.02 -4.24 -16.53
C LYS A 23 -7.36 -5.44 -15.87
N ALA A 24 -6.20 -5.85 -16.39
CA ALA A 24 -5.44 -6.97 -15.84
C ALA A 24 -5.01 -6.69 -14.40
N GLU A 25 -4.57 -5.46 -14.14
CA GLU A 25 -4.17 -5.04 -12.80
C GLU A 25 -5.34 -5.08 -11.83
N MET A 26 -6.51 -4.59 -12.26
CA MET A 26 -7.71 -4.63 -11.43
C MET A 26 -8.10 -6.06 -11.07
N GLN A 27 -8.02 -6.98 -12.04
CA GLN A 27 -8.29 -8.39 -11.81
C GLN A 27 -7.29 -9.01 -10.83
N ALA A 28 -6.01 -8.67 -10.98
CA ALA A 28 -4.97 -9.16 -10.09
C ALA A 28 -5.18 -8.67 -8.66
N TRP A 29 -5.57 -7.40 -8.49
CA TRP A 29 -5.88 -6.85 -7.16
C TRP A 29 -7.07 -7.55 -6.54
N GLY A 30 -8.12 -7.80 -7.32
CA GLY A 30 -9.30 -8.53 -6.84
C GLY A 30 -8.94 -9.91 -6.33
N ALA A 31 -8.11 -10.65 -7.08
CA ALA A 31 -7.67 -11.97 -6.67
C ALA A 31 -6.81 -11.93 -5.40
N TYR A 32 -5.90 -10.95 -5.32
CA TYR A 32 -5.02 -10.78 -4.16
C TYR A 32 -5.82 -10.46 -2.90
N MET A 33 -6.71 -9.48 -2.99
CA MET A 33 -7.56 -9.07 -1.86
C MET A 33 -8.48 -10.21 -1.44
N GLY A 34 -9.03 -10.93 -2.40
CA GLY A 34 -9.89 -12.09 -2.13
C GLY A 34 -9.15 -13.19 -1.38
N SER A 35 -7.91 -13.47 -1.79
CA SER A 35 -7.06 -14.46 -1.12
C SER A 35 -6.76 -14.07 0.32
N LEU A 36 -6.44 -12.80 0.55
CA LEU A 36 -6.20 -12.29 1.90
C LEU A 36 -7.46 -12.39 2.75
N GLY A 37 -8.62 -12.07 2.16
CA GLY A 37 -9.90 -12.14 2.85
C GLY A 37 -10.26 -13.56 3.27
N GLU A 38 -10.03 -14.53 2.39
CA GLU A 38 -10.33 -15.94 2.67
C GLU A 38 -9.50 -16.46 3.85
N LYS A 39 -8.28 -15.97 3.99
CA LYS A 39 -7.39 -16.39 5.08
C LYS A 39 -7.55 -15.56 6.34
N GLY A 40 -8.49 -14.61 6.36
CA GLY A 40 -8.69 -13.73 7.49
C GLY A 40 -7.54 -12.76 7.72
N GLN A 41 -6.76 -12.48 6.68
CA GLN A 41 -5.58 -11.63 6.77
C GLN A 41 -5.81 -10.18 6.34
N PHE A 42 -6.93 -9.89 5.68
CA PHE A 42 -7.22 -8.54 5.21
C PHE A 42 -7.94 -7.74 6.29
N VAL A 43 -7.42 -6.57 6.64
CA VAL A 43 -8.05 -5.65 7.58
C VAL A 43 -8.67 -4.47 6.85
N GLY A 44 -7.94 -3.86 5.94
CA GLY A 44 -8.44 -2.72 5.18
C GLY A 44 -7.37 -2.16 4.27
N GLY A 45 -7.73 -1.14 3.52
CA GLY A 45 -6.80 -0.46 2.63
C GLY A 45 -7.54 0.29 1.56
N LEU A 46 -6.94 1.37 1.08
CA LEU A 46 -7.54 2.24 0.06
C LEU A 46 -6.45 2.85 -0.81
N PRO A 47 -6.76 3.10 -2.08
CA PRO A 47 -5.86 3.89 -2.92
C PRO A 47 -5.97 5.37 -2.57
N LEU A 48 -4.94 6.13 -2.89
CA LEU A 48 -4.90 7.56 -2.64
C LEU A 48 -4.77 8.30 -3.98
N VAL A 49 -5.42 9.46 -4.07
CA VAL A 49 -5.21 10.33 -5.24
C VAL A 49 -3.86 11.02 -5.10
N SER A 50 -3.31 11.45 -6.22
CA SER A 50 -2.06 12.21 -6.22
C SER A 50 -2.29 13.59 -5.61
N GLY A 51 -1.22 14.18 -5.08
CA GLY A 51 -1.27 15.47 -4.43
C GLY A 51 -1.46 15.35 -2.94
N GLY A 52 -1.77 16.47 -2.30
CA GLY A 52 -1.97 16.50 -0.85
C GLY A 52 -1.28 17.69 -0.23
N MET A 53 -1.30 17.75 1.07
CA MET A 53 -0.70 18.83 1.84
C MET A 53 0.07 18.25 3.02
N VAL A 54 1.11 18.94 3.41
CA VAL A 54 1.88 18.59 4.61
C VAL A 54 1.61 19.64 5.67
N VAL A 55 1.23 19.19 6.85
CA VAL A 55 1.04 20.07 8.01
C VAL A 55 2.23 19.91 8.92
N THR A 56 2.88 21.03 9.25
CA THR A 56 4.03 21.03 10.15
C THR A 56 3.76 22.00 11.28
N PRO A 57 4.59 22.01 12.35
CA PRO A 57 4.42 23.00 13.41
C PRO A 57 4.50 24.44 12.91
N GLU A 58 5.17 24.65 11.76
CA GLU A 58 5.31 25.98 11.16
C GLU A 58 4.16 26.35 10.23
N GLY A 59 3.25 25.39 9.93
CA GLY A 59 2.09 25.66 9.11
C GLY A 59 1.86 24.64 8.02
N LEU A 60 1.11 25.02 7.02
CA LEU A 60 0.72 24.16 5.91
C LEU A 60 1.66 24.32 4.73
N LYS A 61 1.98 23.21 4.08
CA LYS A 61 2.70 23.21 2.82
C LYS A 61 1.83 22.53 1.79
N SER A 62 1.60 23.22 0.66
CA SER A 62 0.79 22.68 -0.42
C SER A 62 1.59 21.87 -1.43
N GLU A 63 2.87 21.68 -1.20
CA GLU A 63 3.72 20.92 -2.09
C GLU A 63 3.42 19.43 -1.99
N PRO A 64 3.61 18.67 -3.09
CA PRO A 64 3.43 17.23 -3.05
C PRO A 64 4.31 16.61 -1.99
N VAL A 65 3.79 15.63 -1.29
CA VAL A 65 4.57 14.88 -0.31
C VAL A 65 5.68 14.15 -1.05
N ASN A 66 6.91 14.53 -0.77
CA ASN A 66 8.06 13.87 -1.37
C ASN A 66 8.48 12.70 -0.49
N SER A 67 8.48 11.52 -1.06
CA SER A 67 8.80 10.28 -0.34
C SER A 67 10.20 9.76 -0.64
N GLY A 68 11.04 10.56 -1.28
CA GLY A 68 12.39 10.14 -1.61
C GLY A 68 12.44 9.18 -2.80
N LYS A 69 13.41 8.25 -2.77
CA LYS A 69 13.66 7.32 -3.87
C LYS A 69 12.51 6.36 -4.13
N GLU A 70 11.81 5.98 -3.09
CA GLU A 70 10.73 4.99 -3.20
C GLU A 70 9.49 5.56 -3.83
N GLY A 71 9.42 6.87 -3.99
CA GLY A 71 8.29 7.53 -4.60
C GLY A 71 7.18 7.89 -3.62
N ILE A 72 6.12 8.48 -4.16
CA ILE A 72 4.99 8.95 -3.37
C ILE A 72 4.12 7.74 -2.97
N VAL A 73 3.56 7.80 -1.76
CA VAL A 73 2.61 6.78 -1.31
C VAL A 73 1.32 6.94 -2.09
N GLY A 74 0.97 5.92 -2.87
CA GLY A 74 -0.24 5.93 -3.69
C GLY A 74 -1.37 5.08 -3.12
N GLY A 75 -1.15 4.47 -1.97
CA GLY A 75 -2.17 3.66 -1.31
C GLY A 75 -1.61 2.93 -0.12
N TYR A 76 -2.47 2.23 0.58
CA TYR A 76 -2.04 1.45 1.74
C TYR A 76 -2.93 0.22 1.91
N LEU A 77 -2.37 -0.79 2.57
CA LEU A 77 -3.11 -1.97 3.03
C LEU A 77 -2.76 -2.22 4.47
N ILE A 78 -3.73 -2.73 5.22
CA ILE A 78 -3.49 -3.23 6.57
C ILE A 78 -3.83 -4.72 6.53
N ILE A 79 -2.85 -5.54 6.90
CA ILE A 79 -3.01 -7.00 6.86
C ILE A 79 -2.59 -7.60 8.20
N LYS A 80 -2.95 -8.85 8.40
CA LYS A 80 -2.53 -9.61 9.57
C LYS A 80 -1.53 -10.69 9.17
N ALA A 81 -0.49 -10.85 9.95
CA ALA A 81 0.51 -11.90 9.75
C ALA A 81 1.13 -12.27 11.09
N GLU A 82 1.73 -13.45 11.15
CA GLU A 82 2.32 -13.93 12.38
C GLU A 82 3.55 -13.13 12.80
N ASN A 83 4.34 -12.69 11.81
CA ASN A 83 5.56 -11.92 12.05
C ASN A 83 5.89 -11.11 10.79
N GLN A 84 6.93 -10.29 10.90
CA GLN A 84 7.33 -9.41 9.79
C GLN A 84 7.78 -10.18 8.55
N GLN A 85 8.44 -11.31 8.73
CA GLN A 85 8.87 -12.15 7.62
C GLN A 85 7.66 -12.63 6.80
N LYS A 86 6.62 -13.09 7.48
CA LYS A 86 5.39 -13.54 6.82
C LYS A 86 4.67 -12.38 6.13
N ALA A 87 4.65 -11.21 6.78
CA ALA A 87 4.06 -10.01 6.17
C ALA A 87 4.81 -9.64 4.88
N ALA A 88 6.14 -9.70 4.90
CA ALA A 88 6.94 -9.40 3.72
C ALA A 88 6.67 -10.39 2.58
N GLU A 89 6.46 -11.66 2.91
CA GLU A 89 6.11 -12.66 1.90
C GLU A 89 4.77 -12.35 1.25
N LEU A 90 3.80 -11.88 2.02
CA LEU A 90 2.52 -11.45 1.48
C LEU A 90 2.69 -10.22 0.58
N ALA A 91 3.58 -9.31 0.95
CA ALA A 91 3.86 -8.13 0.15
C ALA A 91 4.45 -8.49 -1.22
N LYS A 92 5.30 -9.51 -1.28
CA LYS A 92 5.89 -9.96 -2.53
C LYS A 92 4.85 -10.40 -3.56
N ALA A 93 3.73 -10.93 -3.10
CA ALA A 93 2.66 -11.40 -3.98
C ALA A 93 1.72 -10.27 -4.41
N CYS A 94 1.87 -9.08 -3.86
CA CYS A 94 1.01 -7.96 -4.16
C CYS A 94 1.20 -7.48 -5.60
N PRO A 95 0.10 -7.21 -6.34
CA PRO A 95 0.20 -6.73 -7.72
C PRO A 95 1.02 -5.46 -7.89
N HIS A 96 1.14 -4.64 -6.83
CA HIS A 96 1.94 -3.42 -6.88
C HIS A 96 3.41 -3.70 -7.19
N ILE A 97 3.93 -4.82 -6.71
CA ILE A 97 5.32 -5.22 -7.00
C ILE A 97 5.48 -5.53 -8.49
N ALA A 98 4.53 -6.27 -9.07
CA ALA A 98 4.56 -6.58 -10.50
C ALA A 98 4.41 -5.32 -11.36
N ASN A 99 3.88 -4.25 -10.79
CA ASN A 99 3.65 -2.98 -11.46
C ASN A 99 4.77 -1.97 -11.20
N GLU A 100 5.97 -2.46 -10.94
CA GLU A 100 7.18 -1.67 -10.72
C GLU A 100 7.15 -0.80 -9.47
N GLY A 101 6.32 -1.17 -8.51
CA GLY A 101 6.21 -0.43 -7.24
C GLY A 101 7.04 -1.05 -6.14
N ASN A 102 7.09 -0.33 -5.04
CA ASN A 102 7.75 -0.77 -3.80
C ASN A 102 6.72 -0.80 -2.69
N ILE A 103 6.92 -1.69 -1.73
CA ILE A 103 6.05 -1.77 -0.56
C ILE A 103 6.89 -1.67 0.70
N GLU A 104 6.58 -0.69 1.53
CA GLU A 104 7.21 -0.56 2.83
C GLU A 104 6.32 -1.29 3.84
N VAL A 105 6.87 -2.27 4.53
CA VAL A 105 6.13 -3.11 5.48
C VAL A 105 6.45 -2.62 6.89
N ARG A 106 5.45 -2.17 7.61
CA ARG A 106 5.62 -1.63 8.97
C ARG A 106 4.69 -2.31 9.94
N GLU A 107 5.23 -2.82 11.04
CA GLU A 107 4.38 -3.39 12.08
C GLU A 107 3.60 -2.27 12.77
N ILE A 108 2.30 -2.49 12.94
CA ILE A 108 1.45 -1.50 13.61
C ILE A 108 1.53 -1.75 15.12
N ALA A 109 1.92 -0.72 15.85
CA ALA A 109 1.99 -0.81 17.29
C ALA A 109 0.57 -0.94 17.87
N PRO A 110 0.34 -1.88 18.78
CA PRO A 110 -0.97 -1.98 19.40
C PRO A 110 -1.25 -0.73 20.24
N MET A 111 -2.48 -0.21 20.12
CA MET A 111 -2.89 0.94 20.89
C MET A 111 -3.42 0.49 22.25
N PRO A 112 -3.03 1.15 23.32
CA PRO A 112 -3.62 0.83 24.62
C PRO A 112 -5.11 1.21 24.62
N ALA A 113 -5.89 0.51 25.41
CA ALA A 113 -7.31 0.85 25.56
C ALA A 113 -7.43 2.25 26.17
N MET A 114 -8.32 3.05 25.59
CA MET A 114 -8.53 4.43 26.04
C MET A 114 -9.89 4.59 26.67
#